data_7cea63c69ea2ba27126ed0aa460650d4
#
_entry.id   7cea63c69ea2ba27126ed0aa460650d4
#
_cell.length_a   1.000
_cell.length_b   1.000
_cell.length_c   1.000
_cell.angle_alpha   90.00
_cell.angle_beta   90.00
_cell.angle_gamma   90.00
#
_symmetry.space_group_name_H-M   'P 1'
#
loop_
_entity.id
_entity.type
_entity.pdbx_description
1 polymer ?
#
loop_
_entity_poly.entity_id
_entity_poly.type
_entity_poly.pdbx_seq_one_letter_code
_entity_poly.pdbx_strand_id
1 'polypeptide(L)'
;MADRSYLDWPFFEPHHKAHADALAGWCGSLEVDHSDTDAACRKLVADLGADGWLKPTASVDGSPLDVRTLALSRETLARHDGLADFAFAMQGLGTGAISLFGSDAQKQAWLPLTTAGQAISAFALTEPQSGSDVAASTMTATKDGGDFILNGEKTWISNGGIADLYTVFARTGEAPGARGLSAFLVTPDMPGFEVAERLQVIAPHPLARLRFNDVRVPAANMIGAPGQGFKVAMAVLDVFRTTVAAAALGFARRALDEAVARVTDRHIQGAPLSDLQMVQGHIADMALDVDASALLVYRAAWTKDSGAPRVSREAAMAKLFSTEQAQSVIDRAVQLHGGDGVRSGQAVEALYRDIRALRIYEGASDVQRVIIARATLDQLKGK
;
A
#
# COMPACT_ATOMS: atom_id res chain seq x y z
N MET A 1 25.91 -8.54 1.54
CA MET A 1 24.79 -9.43 1.95
C MET A 1 23.85 -8.57 2.79
N ALA A 2 22.60 -8.54 2.42
CA ALA A 2 21.62 -7.69 3.08
C ALA A 2 21.43 -8.09 4.55
N ASP A 3 21.42 -7.12 5.46
CA ASP A 3 21.10 -7.37 6.86
C ASP A 3 19.66 -7.86 7.01
N ARG A 4 19.49 -9.00 7.68
CA ARG A 4 18.21 -9.64 7.99
C ARG A 4 18.08 -9.97 9.48
N SER A 5 18.97 -9.46 10.31
CA SER A 5 18.99 -9.70 11.77
C SER A 5 17.70 -9.24 12.47
N TYR A 6 17.00 -8.28 11.88
CA TYR A 6 15.70 -7.82 12.38
C TYR A 6 14.63 -8.94 12.44
N LEU A 7 14.77 -9.99 11.64
CA LEU A 7 13.85 -11.15 11.69
C LEU A 7 13.99 -11.97 12.98
N ASP A 8 15.03 -11.74 13.76
CA ASP A 8 15.23 -12.36 15.07
C ASP A 8 14.69 -11.49 16.23
N TRP A 9 14.08 -10.34 15.92
CA TRP A 9 13.47 -9.47 16.91
C TRP A 9 12.20 -10.09 17.53
N PRO A 10 11.81 -9.69 18.75
CA PRO A 10 10.68 -10.29 19.47
C PRO A 10 9.30 -10.02 18.84
N PHE A 11 9.23 -9.23 17.77
CA PHE A 11 8.01 -9.00 17.01
C PHE A 11 7.58 -10.22 16.18
N PHE A 12 8.51 -11.14 15.87
CA PHE A 12 8.28 -12.21 14.91
C PHE A 12 8.18 -13.58 15.55
N GLU A 13 7.34 -14.41 14.97
CA GLU A 13 7.23 -15.84 15.21
C GLU A 13 7.94 -16.63 14.10
N PRO A 14 8.24 -17.92 14.29
CA PRO A 14 9.02 -18.69 13.30
C PRO A 14 8.43 -18.68 11.89
N HIS A 15 7.09 -18.65 11.75
CA HIS A 15 6.43 -18.64 10.44
C HIS A 15 6.65 -17.33 9.68
N HIS A 16 6.78 -16.19 10.37
CA HIS A 16 7.09 -14.90 9.74
C HIS A 16 8.48 -14.92 9.08
N LYS A 17 9.47 -15.47 9.79
CA LYS A 17 10.82 -15.61 9.25
C LYS A 17 10.83 -16.55 8.05
N ALA A 18 10.19 -17.71 8.16
CA ALA A 18 10.08 -18.68 7.07
C ALA A 18 9.38 -18.06 5.84
N HIS A 19 8.31 -17.28 6.04
CA HIS A 19 7.62 -16.57 4.97
C HIS A 19 8.54 -15.56 4.28
N ALA A 20 9.23 -14.71 5.05
CA ALA A 20 10.14 -13.69 4.51
C ALA A 20 11.31 -14.31 3.74
N ASP A 21 11.86 -15.44 4.22
CA ASP A 21 12.96 -16.16 3.56
C ASP A 21 12.48 -16.79 2.24
N ALA A 22 11.33 -17.42 2.24
CA ALA A 22 10.76 -18.06 1.07
C ALA A 22 10.38 -17.03 -0.01
N LEU A 23 9.73 -15.92 0.38
CA LEU A 23 9.38 -14.84 -0.55
C LEU A 23 10.63 -14.15 -1.13
N ALA A 24 11.66 -13.92 -0.33
CA ALA A 24 12.93 -13.36 -0.84
C ALA A 24 13.59 -14.29 -1.85
N GLY A 25 13.55 -15.62 -1.64
CA GLY A 25 14.00 -16.61 -2.61
C GLY A 25 13.22 -16.54 -3.92
N TRP A 26 11.90 -16.42 -3.85
CA TRP A 26 11.03 -16.25 -5.02
C TRP A 26 11.33 -14.96 -5.79
N CYS A 27 11.46 -13.83 -5.09
CA CYS A 27 11.84 -12.55 -5.68
C CYS A 27 13.20 -12.58 -6.39
N GLY A 28 14.14 -13.43 -5.95
CA GLY A 28 15.47 -13.58 -6.59
C GLY A 28 15.42 -14.05 -8.03
N SER A 29 14.31 -14.68 -8.46
CA SER A 29 14.06 -15.11 -9.85
C SER A 29 13.05 -14.23 -10.58
N LEU A 30 12.55 -13.17 -9.94
CA LEU A 30 11.52 -12.30 -10.50
C LEU A 30 12.13 -11.34 -11.53
N GLU A 31 11.64 -11.41 -12.77
CA GLU A 31 11.93 -10.46 -13.83
C GLU A 31 10.64 -9.72 -14.21
N VAL A 32 10.68 -8.38 -14.16
CA VAL A 32 9.53 -7.52 -14.46
C VAL A 32 9.83 -6.71 -15.71
N ASP A 33 8.99 -6.87 -16.74
CA ASP A 33 9.04 -6.04 -17.94
C ASP A 33 8.22 -4.76 -17.72
N HIS A 34 8.91 -3.67 -17.45
CA HIS A 34 8.31 -2.36 -17.23
C HIS A 34 7.88 -1.62 -18.51
N SER A 35 8.02 -2.21 -19.70
CA SER A 35 7.67 -1.57 -20.98
C SER A 35 6.16 -1.40 -21.16
N ASP A 36 5.36 -2.33 -20.61
CA ASP A 36 3.89 -2.25 -20.53
C ASP A 36 3.46 -2.48 -19.08
N THR A 37 3.19 -1.39 -18.39
CA THR A 37 2.86 -1.39 -16.96
C THR A 37 1.58 -2.17 -16.64
N ASP A 38 0.56 -2.12 -17.51
CA ASP A 38 -0.70 -2.84 -17.31
C ASP A 38 -0.50 -4.36 -17.48
N ALA A 39 0.20 -4.75 -18.53
CA ALA A 39 0.53 -6.16 -18.76
C ALA A 39 1.43 -6.73 -17.66
N ALA A 40 2.45 -5.98 -17.25
CA ALA A 40 3.33 -6.35 -16.14
C ALA A 40 2.56 -6.55 -14.84
N CYS A 41 1.66 -5.61 -14.50
CA CYS A 41 0.88 -5.70 -13.28
C CYS A 41 -0.09 -6.89 -13.29
N ARG A 42 -0.76 -7.17 -14.42
CA ARG A 42 -1.60 -8.38 -14.59
C ARG A 42 -0.80 -9.66 -14.41
N LYS A 43 0.39 -9.73 -15.02
CA LYS A 43 1.29 -10.87 -14.88
C LYS A 43 1.74 -11.05 -13.45
N LEU A 44 2.16 -9.98 -12.78
CA LEU A 44 2.59 -10.02 -11.37
C LEU A 44 1.47 -10.53 -10.44
N VAL A 45 0.24 -10.06 -10.61
CA VAL A 45 -0.90 -10.56 -9.83
C VAL A 45 -1.12 -12.05 -10.09
N ALA A 46 -1.06 -12.50 -11.35
CA ALA A 46 -1.24 -13.91 -11.70
C ALA A 46 -0.11 -14.78 -11.11
N ASP A 47 1.15 -14.37 -11.23
CA ASP A 47 2.30 -15.11 -10.70
C ASP A 47 2.27 -15.19 -9.17
N LEU A 48 2.05 -14.05 -8.50
CA LEU A 48 1.91 -14.00 -7.04
C LEU A 48 0.76 -14.89 -6.54
N GLY A 49 -0.36 -14.91 -7.26
CA GLY A 49 -1.51 -15.75 -6.92
C GLY A 49 -1.25 -17.23 -7.13
N ALA A 50 -0.66 -17.60 -8.28
CA ALA A 50 -0.34 -19.00 -8.64
C ALA A 50 0.61 -19.63 -7.61
N ASP A 51 1.59 -18.89 -7.12
CA ASP A 51 2.55 -19.35 -6.12
C ASP A 51 2.09 -19.13 -4.66
N GLY A 52 0.86 -18.60 -4.49
CA GLY A 52 0.20 -18.47 -3.19
C GLY A 52 0.65 -17.28 -2.35
N TRP A 53 1.43 -16.36 -2.90
CA TRP A 53 1.90 -15.17 -2.19
C TRP A 53 0.80 -14.15 -1.91
N LEU A 54 -0.34 -14.19 -2.61
CA LEU A 54 -1.48 -13.32 -2.34
C LEU A 54 -2.38 -13.81 -1.19
N LYS A 55 -2.20 -15.02 -0.66
CA LYS A 55 -3.02 -15.53 0.45
C LYS A 55 -3.09 -14.60 1.66
N PRO A 56 -1.99 -13.94 2.10
CA PRO A 56 -2.04 -13.03 3.24
C PRO A 56 -2.87 -11.76 3.00
N THR A 57 -3.20 -11.42 1.73
CA THR A 57 -3.91 -10.18 1.40
C THR A 57 -5.38 -10.18 1.78
N ALA A 58 -5.98 -11.35 2.04
CA ALA A 58 -7.41 -11.48 2.34
C ALA A 58 -7.70 -12.55 3.39
N SER A 59 -8.79 -12.33 4.14
CA SER A 59 -9.32 -13.29 5.13
C SER A 59 -10.38 -14.17 4.49
N VAL A 60 -9.96 -15.25 3.84
CA VAL A 60 -10.88 -16.20 3.14
C VAL A 60 -11.66 -17.05 4.13
N ASP A 61 -11.02 -17.49 5.21
CA ASP A 61 -11.59 -18.38 6.25
C ASP A 61 -12.16 -17.64 7.46
N GLY A 62 -12.15 -16.30 7.43
CA GLY A 62 -12.60 -15.46 8.55
C GLY A 62 -11.54 -15.22 9.63
N SER A 63 -10.33 -15.76 9.50
CA SER A 63 -9.21 -15.46 10.39
C SER A 63 -8.82 -13.99 10.30
N PRO A 64 -8.35 -13.36 11.39
CA PRO A 64 -7.77 -12.02 11.31
C PRO A 64 -6.62 -11.96 10.30
N LEU A 65 -6.48 -10.82 9.61
CA LEU A 65 -5.31 -10.57 8.76
C LEU A 65 -4.05 -10.53 9.63
N ASP A 66 -3.01 -11.26 9.23
CA ASP A 66 -1.68 -11.19 9.85
C ASP A 66 -0.91 -10.00 9.27
N VAL A 67 -0.92 -8.88 9.99
CA VAL A 67 -0.34 -7.62 9.53
C VAL A 67 1.19 -7.67 9.49
N ARG A 68 1.82 -8.51 10.31
CA ARG A 68 3.27 -8.75 10.25
C ARG A 68 3.65 -9.48 8.98
N THR A 69 2.91 -10.51 8.60
CA THR A 69 3.11 -11.20 7.31
C THR A 69 2.87 -10.27 6.12
N LEU A 70 1.82 -9.43 6.16
CA LEU A 70 1.58 -8.41 5.14
C LEU A 70 2.73 -7.40 5.04
N ALA A 71 3.24 -6.91 6.18
CA ALA A 71 4.34 -5.96 6.22
C ALA A 71 5.63 -6.57 5.67
N LEU A 72 5.97 -7.79 6.07
CA LEU A 72 7.14 -8.53 5.55
C LEU A 72 7.03 -8.79 4.05
N SER A 73 5.84 -9.14 3.56
CA SER A 73 5.61 -9.33 2.12
C SER A 73 5.88 -8.05 1.34
N ARG A 74 5.33 -6.93 1.78
CA ARG A 74 5.52 -5.64 1.13
C ARG A 74 6.95 -5.13 1.21
N GLU A 75 7.61 -5.25 2.37
CA GLU A 75 9.04 -4.90 2.50
C GLU A 75 9.88 -5.72 1.53
N THR A 76 9.65 -7.05 1.48
CA THR A 76 10.43 -7.96 0.62
C THR A 76 10.21 -7.64 -0.86
N LEU A 77 8.95 -7.51 -1.30
CA LEU A 77 8.62 -7.18 -2.70
C LEU A 77 9.18 -5.82 -3.11
N ALA A 78 8.94 -4.78 -2.31
CA ALA A 78 9.42 -3.41 -2.57
C ALA A 78 10.96 -3.34 -2.66
N ARG A 79 11.68 -4.15 -1.89
CA ARG A 79 13.13 -4.22 -1.98
C ARG A 79 13.62 -4.76 -3.33
N HIS A 80 12.82 -5.60 -3.99
CA HIS A 80 13.14 -6.19 -5.29
C HIS A 80 12.60 -5.36 -6.44
N ASP A 81 11.30 -5.01 -6.41
CA ASP A 81 10.63 -4.28 -7.48
C ASP A 81 9.38 -3.53 -6.97
N GLY A 82 9.28 -2.23 -7.29
CA GLY A 82 8.18 -1.38 -6.82
C GLY A 82 6.82 -1.76 -7.41
N LEU A 83 6.78 -2.25 -8.67
CA LEU A 83 5.53 -2.68 -9.29
C LEU A 83 5.05 -4.03 -8.74
N ALA A 84 5.97 -4.91 -8.31
CA ALA A 84 5.62 -6.16 -7.63
C ALA A 84 5.00 -5.90 -6.25
N ASP A 85 5.56 -4.95 -5.46
CA ASP A 85 4.91 -4.48 -4.23
C ASP A 85 3.54 -3.88 -4.51
N PHE A 86 3.42 -3.04 -5.52
CA PHE A 86 2.16 -2.42 -5.92
C PHE A 86 1.10 -3.48 -6.26
N ALA A 87 1.44 -4.47 -7.10
CA ALA A 87 0.52 -5.55 -7.49
C ALA A 87 0.00 -6.32 -6.27
N PHE A 88 0.89 -6.67 -5.34
CA PHE A 88 0.52 -7.31 -4.08
C PHE A 88 -0.37 -6.41 -3.20
N ALA A 89 0.05 -5.18 -3.00
CA ALA A 89 -0.62 -4.23 -2.09
C ALA A 89 -2.06 -3.94 -2.51
N MET A 90 -2.29 -3.78 -3.82
CA MET A 90 -3.62 -3.43 -4.34
C MET A 90 -4.62 -4.59 -4.22
N GLN A 91 -4.16 -5.84 -4.26
CA GLN A 91 -5.04 -6.98 -3.98
C GLN A 91 -5.57 -6.92 -2.53
N GLY A 92 -4.71 -6.63 -1.57
CA GLY A 92 -5.11 -6.45 -0.18
C GLY A 92 -5.98 -5.22 0.07
N LEU A 93 -5.60 -4.07 -0.46
CA LEU A 93 -6.35 -2.82 -0.29
C LEU A 93 -7.75 -2.91 -0.92
N GLY A 94 -7.85 -3.44 -2.14
CA GLY A 94 -9.10 -3.57 -2.87
C GLY A 94 -10.08 -4.54 -2.22
N THR A 95 -9.59 -5.64 -1.63
CA THR A 95 -10.41 -6.67 -0.96
C THR A 95 -10.56 -6.47 0.54
N GLY A 96 -9.82 -5.54 1.13
CA GLY A 96 -9.83 -5.30 2.58
C GLY A 96 -11.23 -5.03 3.15
N ALA A 97 -12.05 -4.29 2.42
CA ALA A 97 -13.43 -4.03 2.80
C ALA A 97 -14.28 -5.32 2.84
N ILE A 98 -14.09 -6.23 1.87
CA ILE A 98 -14.77 -7.53 1.82
C ILE A 98 -14.29 -8.40 2.97
N SER A 99 -12.98 -8.50 3.19
CA SER A 99 -12.38 -9.30 4.26
C SER A 99 -12.91 -8.90 5.64
N LEU A 100 -13.05 -7.59 5.90
CA LEU A 100 -13.40 -7.06 7.21
C LEU A 100 -14.91 -6.92 7.44
N PHE A 101 -15.71 -6.64 6.39
CA PHE A 101 -17.12 -6.26 6.52
C PHE A 101 -18.04 -6.93 5.50
N GLY A 102 -17.52 -7.68 4.55
CA GLY A 102 -18.29 -8.37 3.53
C GLY A 102 -19.18 -9.47 4.12
N SER A 103 -20.32 -9.72 3.48
CA SER A 103 -21.13 -10.91 3.75
C SER A 103 -20.37 -12.18 3.36
N ASP A 104 -20.81 -13.35 3.90
CA ASP A 104 -20.20 -14.63 3.52
C ASP A 104 -20.29 -14.88 2.00
N ALA A 105 -21.41 -14.48 1.38
CA ALA A 105 -21.57 -14.59 -0.08
C ALA A 105 -20.55 -13.74 -0.84
N GLN A 106 -20.30 -12.49 -0.40
CA GLN A 106 -19.29 -11.62 -1.01
C GLN A 106 -17.87 -12.16 -0.80
N LYS A 107 -17.56 -12.68 0.39
CA LYS A 107 -16.26 -13.29 0.68
C LYS A 107 -16.03 -14.54 -0.18
N GLN A 108 -17.01 -15.43 -0.27
CA GLN A 108 -16.93 -16.65 -1.07
C GLN A 108 -16.81 -16.36 -2.58
N ALA A 109 -17.47 -15.32 -3.07
CA ALA A 109 -17.44 -14.96 -4.47
C ALA A 109 -16.09 -14.36 -4.91
N TRP A 110 -15.45 -13.52 -4.08
CA TRP A 110 -14.34 -12.69 -4.52
C TRP A 110 -12.98 -13.03 -3.92
N LEU A 111 -12.92 -13.37 -2.62
CA LEU A 111 -11.62 -13.56 -1.96
C LEU A 111 -10.82 -14.75 -2.54
N PRO A 112 -11.42 -15.91 -2.89
CA PRO A 112 -10.67 -16.98 -3.55
C PRO A 112 -10.09 -16.57 -4.90
N LEU A 113 -10.84 -15.82 -5.72
CA LEU A 113 -10.38 -15.38 -7.03
C LEU A 113 -9.23 -14.37 -6.93
N THR A 114 -9.33 -13.42 -6.01
CA THR A 114 -8.29 -12.38 -5.83
C THR A 114 -7.02 -12.95 -5.19
N THR A 115 -7.12 -13.87 -4.24
CA THR A 115 -5.95 -14.52 -3.63
C THR A 115 -5.29 -15.55 -4.54
N ALA A 116 -6.02 -16.10 -5.53
CA ALA A 116 -5.46 -16.95 -6.59
C ALA A 116 -4.90 -16.14 -7.78
N GLY A 117 -4.96 -14.81 -7.76
CA GLY A 117 -4.51 -13.95 -8.86
C GLY A 117 -5.38 -14.01 -10.12
N GLN A 118 -6.60 -14.56 -10.01
CA GLN A 118 -7.57 -14.70 -11.11
C GLN A 118 -8.47 -13.47 -11.29
N ALA A 119 -8.54 -12.62 -10.27
CA ALA A 119 -9.23 -11.34 -10.34
C ALA A 119 -8.37 -10.23 -9.71
N ILE A 120 -8.35 -9.07 -10.34
CA ILE A 120 -7.65 -7.87 -9.88
C ILE A 120 -8.63 -6.96 -9.16
N SER A 121 -8.25 -6.47 -7.97
CA SER A 121 -9.08 -5.58 -7.18
C SER A 121 -8.58 -4.15 -7.16
N ALA A 122 -9.51 -3.21 -6.90
CA ALA A 122 -9.23 -1.79 -6.75
C ALA A 122 -10.03 -1.16 -5.61
N PHE A 123 -9.50 -0.08 -5.03
CA PHE A 123 -10.11 0.69 -3.94
C PHE A 123 -10.41 2.12 -4.40
N ALA A 124 -11.69 2.42 -4.65
CA ALA A 124 -12.15 3.65 -5.27
C ALA A 124 -12.77 4.61 -4.23
N LEU A 125 -11.90 5.30 -3.46
CA LEU A 125 -12.31 6.20 -2.38
C LEU A 125 -12.24 7.68 -2.81
N THR A 126 -11.12 8.12 -3.34
CA THR A 126 -10.77 9.52 -3.63
C THR A 126 -11.59 10.10 -4.78
N GLU A 127 -12.04 11.34 -4.62
CA GLU A 127 -12.71 12.15 -5.65
C GLU A 127 -11.87 13.38 -6.03
N PRO A 128 -12.13 14.04 -7.18
CA PRO A 128 -11.36 15.22 -7.59
C PRO A 128 -11.28 16.32 -6.52
N GLN A 129 -12.32 16.50 -5.70
CA GLN A 129 -12.42 17.51 -4.66
C GLN A 129 -12.23 16.95 -3.24
N SER A 130 -12.13 15.63 -3.07
CA SER A 130 -12.12 14.96 -1.78
C SER A 130 -11.06 13.87 -1.72
N GLY A 131 -9.82 14.26 -1.39
CA GLY A 131 -8.71 13.35 -1.13
C GLY A 131 -8.51 13.12 0.38
N SER A 132 -7.84 14.05 1.06
CA SER A 132 -7.59 13.95 2.51
C SER A 132 -8.86 14.10 3.36
N ASP A 133 -9.84 14.85 2.89
CA ASP A 133 -11.17 14.97 3.53
C ASP A 133 -12.18 14.02 2.88
N VAL A 134 -12.06 12.74 3.23
CA VAL A 134 -12.96 11.68 2.74
C VAL A 134 -14.43 11.94 3.10
N ALA A 135 -14.69 12.61 4.22
CA ALA A 135 -16.06 12.92 4.65
C ALA A 135 -16.78 13.93 3.74
N ALA A 136 -16.02 14.69 2.93
CA ALA A 136 -16.54 15.64 1.96
C ALA A 136 -16.85 15.01 0.58
N SER A 137 -16.73 13.68 0.42
CA SER A 137 -17.09 12.98 -0.82
C SER A 137 -18.51 13.31 -1.29
N THR A 138 -18.68 13.51 -2.59
CA THR A 138 -19.92 14.01 -3.21
C THR A 138 -20.59 12.99 -4.13
N MET A 139 -19.87 11.95 -4.60
CA MET A 139 -20.44 10.86 -5.38
C MET A 139 -21.65 10.27 -4.68
N THR A 140 -22.78 10.11 -5.37
CA THR A 140 -24.05 9.67 -4.81
C THR A 140 -24.35 8.21 -5.15
N ALA A 141 -25.10 7.56 -4.24
CA ALA A 141 -25.74 6.26 -4.45
C ALA A 141 -27.21 6.38 -4.02
N THR A 142 -28.09 6.63 -4.99
CA THR A 142 -29.52 6.82 -4.75
C THR A 142 -30.23 5.48 -4.80
N LYS A 143 -31.03 5.17 -3.77
CA LYS A 143 -31.82 3.93 -3.74
C LYS A 143 -32.92 3.93 -4.81
N ASP A 144 -33.00 2.85 -5.60
CA ASP A 144 -34.03 2.63 -6.61
C ASP A 144 -34.52 1.17 -6.56
N GLY A 145 -35.68 0.98 -5.89
CA GLY A 145 -36.21 -0.36 -5.64
C GLY A 145 -35.28 -1.22 -4.76
N GLY A 146 -34.82 -2.33 -5.34
CA GLY A 146 -33.87 -3.26 -4.72
C GLY A 146 -32.40 -2.93 -5.01
N ASP A 147 -32.10 -1.84 -5.70
CA ASP A 147 -30.77 -1.46 -6.17
C ASP A 147 -30.38 -0.07 -5.71
N PHE A 148 -29.15 0.33 -6.08
CA PHE A 148 -28.64 1.69 -5.95
C PHE A 148 -28.16 2.19 -7.30
N ILE A 149 -28.41 3.47 -7.59
CA ILE A 149 -27.93 4.17 -8.79
C ILE A 149 -26.75 5.05 -8.37
N LEU A 150 -25.58 4.75 -8.87
CA LEU A 150 -24.34 5.46 -8.55
C LEU A 150 -24.04 6.52 -9.61
N ASN A 151 -23.77 7.76 -9.14
CA ASN A 151 -23.42 8.90 -10.00
C ASN A 151 -22.25 9.69 -9.41
N GLY A 152 -21.24 9.97 -10.23
CA GLY A 152 -20.06 10.77 -9.85
C GLY A 152 -18.76 10.28 -10.45
N GLU A 153 -17.66 10.74 -9.86
CA GLU A 153 -16.31 10.38 -10.32
C GLU A 153 -15.41 9.96 -9.15
N LYS A 154 -14.49 9.04 -9.44
CA LYS A 154 -13.37 8.68 -8.56
C LYS A 154 -12.07 8.91 -9.32
N THR A 155 -11.03 9.40 -8.64
CA THR A 155 -9.73 9.70 -9.26
C THR A 155 -8.59 9.12 -8.45
N TRP A 156 -7.42 8.98 -9.07
CA TRP A 156 -6.25 8.34 -8.48
C TRP A 156 -6.53 6.90 -8.05
N ILE A 157 -7.28 6.18 -8.87
CA ILE A 157 -7.66 4.81 -8.53
C ILE A 157 -6.63 3.84 -9.12
N SER A 158 -5.85 3.28 -8.22
CA SER A 158 -4.87 2.22 -8.52
C SER A 158 -5.59 0.99 -9.07
N ASN A 159 -4.99 0.31 -10.04
CA ASN A 159 -5.60 -0.73 -10.87
C ASN A 159 -6.82 -0.24 -11.69
N GLY A 160 -7.10 1.07 -11.72
CA GLY A 160 -8.13 1.63 -12.58
C GLY A 160 -7.87 1.29 -14.05
N GLY A 161 -8.84 0.69 -14.70
CA GLY A 161 -8.76 0.23 -16.10
C GLY A 161 -8.21 -1.19 -16.29
N ILE A 162 -7.72 -1.83 -15.21
CA ILE A 162 -7.33 -3.24 -15.27
C ILE A 162 -8.05 -4.12 -14.23
N ALA A 163 -8.73 -3.52 -13.25
CA ALA A 163 -9.39 -4.28 -12.18
C ALA A 163 -10.70 -4.92 -12.67
N ASP A 164 -10.97 -6.12 -12.13
CA ASP A 164 -12.20 -6.87 -12.29
C ASP A 164 -13.24 -6.51 -11.23
N LEU A 165 -12.77 -5.96 -10.09
CA LEU A 165 -13.58 -5.59 -8.94
C LEU A 165 -13.12 -4.26 -8.36
N TYR A 166 -14.07 -3.37 -8.12
CA TYR A 166 -13.87 -2.08 -7.47
C TYR A 166 -14.65 -1.99 -6.17
N THR A 167 -13.98 -1.73 -5.05
CA THR A 167 -14.62 -1.28 -3.81
C THR A 167 -14.85 0.22 -3.89
N VAL A 168 -16.08 0.66 -4.11
CA VAL A 168 -16.48 2.05 -4.36
C VAL A 168 -17.20 2.64 -3.18
N PHE A 169 -16.84 3.86 -2.78
CA PHE A 169 -17.48 4.59 -1.69
C PHE A 169 -18.35 5.73 -2.25
N ALA A 170 -19.62 5.75 -1.87
CA ALA A 170 -20.57 6.75 -2.35
C ALA A 170 -21.53 7.15 -1.24
N ARG A 171 -22.16 8.32 -1.40
CA ARG A 171 -23.09 8.90 -0.42
C ARG A 171 -24.49 8.34 -0.61
N THR A 172 -24.98 7.65 0.39
CA THR A 172 -26.37 7.14 0.48
C THR A 172 -27.31 8.05 1.27
N GLY A 173 -26.74 9.03 2.00
CA GLY A 173 -27.51 10.15 2.53
C GLY A 173 -28.15 9.94 3.91
N GLU A 174 -27.77 8.90 4.67
CA GLU A 174 -28.29 8.63 6.02
C GLU A 174 -28.03 9.78 6.98
N ALA A 175 -26.90 10.50 6.82
CA ALA A 175 -26.52 11.66 7.59
C ALA A 175 -25.48 12.51 6.85
N PRO A 176 -25.27 13.78 7.24
CA PRO A 176 -24.19 14.59 6.71
C PRO A 176 -22.80 14.04 7.11
N GLY A 177 -21.78 14.38 6.27
CA GLY A 177 -20.39 14.03 6.54
C GLY A 177 -20.12 12.52 6.46
N ALA A 178 -19.26 12.02 7.32
CA ALA A 178 -18.77 10.65 7.33
C ALA A 178 -19.87 9.58 7.45
N ARG A 179 -20.95 9.87 8.16
CA ARG A 179 -22.04 8.92 8.42
C ARG A 179 -23.02 8.75 7.25
N GLY A 180 -22.87 9.51 6.18
CA GLY A 180 -23.69 9.36 4.97
C GLY A 180 -23.01 8.58 3.86
N LEU A 181 -21.85 7.98 4.10
CA LEU A 181 -21.09 7.19 3.12
C LEU A 181 -21.36 5.69 3.30
N SER A 182 -21.53 4.99 2.18
CA SER A 182 -21.63 3.52 2.10
C SER A 182 -20.57 2.97 1.15
N ALA A 183 -20.31 1.67 1.21
CA ALA A 183 -19.34 0.98 0.37
C ALA A 183 -20.06 -0.04 -0.54
N PHE A 184 -19.64 -0.15 -1.79
CA PHE A 184 -20.25 -0.99 -2.81
C PHE A 184 -19.21 -1.78 -3.59
N LEU A 185 -19.55 -2.99 -4.04
CA LEU A 185 -18.83 -3.75 -5.03
C LEU A 185 -19.35 -3.41 -6.41
N VAL A 186 -18.45 -2.94 -7.28
CA VAL A 186 -18.75 -2.60 -8.68
C VAL A 186 -17.80 -3.37 -9.59
N THR A 187 -18.33 -3.91 -10.68
CA THR A 187 -17.56 -4.57 -11.73
C THR A 187 -17.56 -3.74 -13.01
N PRO A 188 -16.52 -3.83 -13.86
CA PRO A 188 -16.39 -2.96 -15.04
C PRO A 188 -17.41 -3.21 -16.13
N ASP A 189 -18.12 -4.33 -16.11
CA ASP A 189 -19.20 -4.69 -17.03
C ASP A 189 -20.55 -4.04 -16.69
N MET A 190 -20.67 -3.38 -15.52
CA MET A 190 -21.89 -2.67 -15.15
C MET A 190 -22.13 -1.48 -16.08
N PRO A 191 -23.32 -1.39 -16.74
CA PRO A 191 -23.62 -0.27 -17.65
C PRO A 191 -23.46 1.08 -16.95
N GLY A 192 -22.85 2.05 -17.65
CA GLY A 192 -22.60 3.41 -17.12
C GLY A 192 -21.28 3.55 -16.35
N PHE A 193 -20.55 2.47 -16.07
CA PHE A 193 -19.18 2.54 -15.58
C PHE A 193 -18.21 2.76 -16.73
N GLU A 194 -17.29 3.71 -16.57
CA GLU A 194 -16.24 3.98 -17.55
C GLU A 194 -14.91 4.40 -16.95
N VAL A 195 -13.82 4.07 -17.61
CA VAL A 195 -12.49 4.60 -17.35
C VAL A 195 -12.37 5.93 -18.08
N ALA A 196 -12.62 7.03 -17.37
CA ALA A 196 -12.67 8.36 -17.96
C ALA A 196 -11.30 8.88 -18.42
N GLU A 197 -10.23 8.47 -17.69
CA GLU A 197 -8.87 8.90 -18.00
C GLU A 197 -7.85 7.92 -17.40
N ARG A 198 -6.80 7.61 -18.18
CA ARG A 198 -5.62 6.92 -17.67
C ARG A 198 -4.60 7.96 -17.20
N LEU A 199 -4.19 7.85 -15.94
CA LEU A 199 -3.30 8.82 -15.31
C LEU A 199 -1.85 8.33 -15.36
N GLN A 200 -0.94 9.20 -15.82
CA GLN A 200 0.50 8.94 -15.86
C GLN A 200 1.18 9.61 -14.67
N VAL A 201 2.07 8.90 -14.00
CA VAL A 201 2.82 9.39 -12.82
C VAL A 201 4.30 9.07 -12.93
N ILE A 202 5.13 9.68 -12.09
CA ILE A 202 6.60 9.52 -12.13
C ILE A 202 7.06 8.08 -11.84
N ALA A 203 6.28 7.31 -11.09
CA ALA A 203 6.48 5.87 -10.88
C ALA A 203 5.30 5.14 -11.55
N PRO A 204 5.44 4.69 -12.81
CA PRO A 204 4.34 4.15 -13.59
C PRO A 204 3.72 2.92 -12.95
N HIS A 205 2.40 2.96 -12.80
CA HIS A 205 1.56 1.84 -12.39
C HIS A 205 0.15 2.05 -12.95
N PRO A 206 -0.70 1.01 -13.05
CA PRO A 206 -2.08 1.18 -13.52
C PRO A 206 -2.84 2.16 -12.62
N LEU A 207 -3.28 3.29 -13.20
CA LEU A 207 -3.91 4.38 -12.45
C LEU A 207 -4.93 5.09 -13.33
N ALA A 208 -6.14 5.37 -12.81
CA ALA A 208 -7.19 5.99 -13.59
C ALA A 208 -8.10 6.92 -12.79
N ARG A 209 -8.82 7.77 -13.57
CA ARG A 209 -10.07 8.40 -13.18
C ARG A 209 -11.23 7.56 -13.71
N LEU A 210 -12.20 7.30 -12.83
CA LEU A 210 -13.39 6.50 -13.12
C LEU A 210 -14.61 7.41 -13.10
N ARG A 211 -15.57 7.17 -13.99
CA ARG A 211 -16.85 7.85 -14.03
C ARG A 211 -17.99 6.86 -13.92
N PHE A 212 -19.03 7.28 -13.22
CA PHE A 212 -20.23 6.52 -12.95
C PHE A 212 -21.44 7.37 -13.41
N ASN A 213 -22.11 6.91 -14.47
CA ASN A 213 -23.28 7.55 -15.05
C ASN A 213 -24.46 6.58 -14.93
N ASP A 214 -25.31 6.79 -13.93
CA ASP A 214 -26.45 5.94 -13.60
C ASP A 214 -26.10 4.45 -13.47
N VAL A 215 -24.93 4.15 -12.88
CA VAL A 215 -24.49 2.76 -12.68
C VAL A 215 -25.40 2.08 -11.69
N ARG A 216 -26.16 1.08 -12.15
CA ARG A 216 -27.06 0.27 -11.33
C ARG A 216 -26.30 -0.81 -10.59
N VAL A 217 -26.31 -0.76 -9.27
CA VAL A 217 -25.62 -1.68 -8.38
C VAL A 217 -26.64 -2.39 -7.48
N PRO A 218 -26.73 -3.73 -7.51
CA PRO A 218 -27.63 -4.48 -6.64
C PRO A 218 -27.37 -4.20 -5.15
N ALA A 219 -28.41 -4.14 -4.34
CA ALA A 219 -28.25 -3.93 -2.88
C ALA A 219 -27.36 -5.01 -2.22
N ALA A 220 -27.35 -6.20 -2.77
CA ALA A 220 -26.48 -7.31 -2.33
C ALA A 220 -24.97 -7.00 -2.48
N ASN A 221 -24.61 -6.01 -3.30
CA ASN A 221 -23.24 -5.56 -3.50
C ASN A 221 -22.81 -4.48 -2.49
N MET A 222 -23.70 -4.02 -1.59
CA MET A 222 -23.30 -3.15 -0.50
C MET A 222 -22.47 -3.91 0.52
N ILE A 223 -21.34 -3.34 0.93
CA ILE A 223 -20.46 -3.90 1.97
C ILE A 223 -20.86 -3.32 3.34
N GLY A 224 -21.19 -4.18 4.29
CA GLY A 224 -21.66 -3.76 5.60
C GLY A 224 -23.09 -3.22 5.55
N ALA A 225 -23.37 -2.09 6.21
CA ALA A 225 -24.68 -1.45 6.28
C ALA A 225 -24.65 0.00 5.75
N PRO A 226 -25.81 0.58 5.37
CA PRO A 226 -25.91 1.97 4.96
C PRO A 226 -25.27 2.91 5.98
N GLY A 227 -24.55 3.94 5.51
CA GLY A 227 -23.87 4.93 6.35
C GLY A 227 -22.58 4.44 7.03
N GLN A 228 -22.16 3.19 6.81
CA GLN A 228 -20.94 2.64 7.43
C GLN A 228 -19.68 2.76 6.52
N GLY A 229 -19.79 3.28 5.32
CA GLY A 229 -18.68 3.33 4.36
C GLY A 229 -17.42 4.02 4.90
N PHE A 230 -17.57 5.12 5.65
CA PHE A 230 -16.41 5.76 6.27
C PHE A 230 -15.71 4.86 7.29
N LYS A 231 -16.47 4.14 8.12
CA LYS A 231 -15.93 3.17 9.09
C LYS A 231 -15.19 2.05 8.36
N VAL A 232 -15.77 1.53 7.28
CA VAL A 232 -15.16 0.51 6.43
C VAL A 232 -13.84 1.02 5.85
N ALA A 233 -13.84 2.21 5.22
CA ALA A 233 -12.63 2.80 4.65
C ALA A 233 -11.51 2.98 5.69
N MET A 234 -11.84 3.54 6.86
CA MET A 234 -10.84 3.78 7.91
C MET A 234 -10.28 2.47 8.50
N ALA A 235 -11.08 1.44 8.65
CA ALA A 235 -10.62 0.14 9.13
C ALA A 235 -9.66 -0.54 8.13
N VAL A 236 -9.94 -0.45 6.84
CA VAL A 236 -9.02 -0.92 5.78
C VAL A 236 -7.72 -0.13 5.83
N LEU A 237 -7.78 1.20 5.89
CA LEU A 237 -6.59 2.06 5.94
C LEU A 237 -5.76 1.86 7.21
N ASP A 238 -6.36 1.51 8.36
CA ASP A 238 -5.60 1.22 9.59
C ASP A 238 -4.70 -0.03 9.45
N VAL A 239 -5.11 -1.01 8.64
CA VAL A 239 -4.28 -2.17 8.27
C VAL A 239 -3.22 -1.77 7.24
N PHE A 240 -3.66 -1.25 6.09
CA PHE A 240 -2.79 -1.07 4.93
C PHE A 240 -1.85 0.13 5.06
N ARG A 241 -2.14 1.14 5.87
CA ARG A 241 -1.21 2.24 6.19
C ARG A 241 0.09 1.74 6.84
N THR A 242 0.00 0.75 7.74
CA THR A 242 1.18 0.11 8.32
C THR A 242 2.02 -0.57 7.24
N THR A 243 1.38 -1.21 6.27
CA THR A 243 2.09 -1.92 5.20
C THR A 243 2.67 -0.98 4.14
N VAL A 244 2.13 0.25 3.94
CA VAL A 244 2.81 1.30 3.16
C VAL A 244 4.14 1.68 3.79
N ALA A 245 4.20 1.76 5.12
CA ALA A 245 5.45 2.02 5.82
C ALA A 245 6.47 0.89 5.60
N ALA A 246 6.01 -0.37 5.51
CA ALA A 246 6.86 -1.52 5.20
C ALA A 246 7.40 -1.48 3.77
N ALA A 247 6.59 -1.06 2.79
CA ALA A 247 7.08 -0.86 1.42
C ALA A 247 8.17 0.22 1.36
N ALA A 248 7.96 1.35 2.04
CA ALA A 248 8.99 2.41 2.14
C ALA A 248 10.28 1.88 2.79
N LEU A 249 10.17 1.04 3.83
CA LEU A 249 11.31 0.37 4.45
C LEU A 249 12.03 -0.55 3.45
N GLY A 250 11.30 -1.31 2.63
CA GLY A 250 11.86 -2.13 1.57
C GLY A 250 12.69 -1.32 0.57
N PHE A 251 12.16 -0.20 0.09
CA PHE A 251 12.89 0.73 -0.77
C PHE A 251 14.14 1.30 -0.09
N ALA A 252 14.04 1.69 1.19
CA ALA A 252 15.18 2.21 1.95
C ALA A 252 16.28 1.15 2.14
N ARG A 253 15.92 -0.10 2.43
CA ARG A 253 16.89 -1.21 2.53
C ARG A 253 17.60 -1.45 1.19
N ARG A 254 16.85 -1.45 0.09
CA ARG A 254 17.46 -1.59 -1.24
C ARG A 254 18.42 -0.44 -1.52
N ALA A 255 18.04 0.80 -1.23
CA ALA A 255 18.90 1.95 -1.43
C ALA A 255 20.19 1.89 -0.58
N LEU A 256 20.09 1.42 0.66
CA LEU A 256 21.26 1.20 1.52
C LEU A 256 22.19 0.12 0.95
N ASP A 257 21.63 -1.01 0.48
CA ASP A 257 22.44 -2.08 -0.15
C ASP A 257 23.19 -1.57 -1.38
N GLU A 258 22.51 -0.84 -2.27
CA GLU A 258 23.12 -0.24 -3.47
C GLU A 258 24.21 0.77 -3.10
N ALA A 259 23.96 1.60 -2.09
CA ALA A 259 24.92 2.59 -1.61
C ALA A 259 26.18 1.91 -1.03
N VAL A 260 26.00 0.88 -0.19
CA VAL A 260 27.14 0.13 0.40
C VAL A 260 27.95 -0.56 -0.70
N ALA A 261 27.31 -1.24 -1.66
CA ALA A 261 28.00 -1.82 -2.79
C ALA A 261 28.78 -0.78 -3.58
N ARG A 262 28.14 0.35 -3.91
CA ARG A 262 28.75 1.45 -4.67
C ARG A 262 29.99 2.02 -3.98
N VAL A 263 29.93 2.32 -2.69
CA VAL A 263 31.04 2.97 -1.99
C VAL A 263 32.22 2.03 -1.72
N THR A 264 31.94 0.72 -1.67
CA THR A 264 32.97 -0.32 -1.52
C THR A 264 33.74 -0.52 -2.83
N ASP A 265 33.02 -0.54 -3.96
CA ASP A 265 33.63 -0.85 -5.27
C ASP A 265 34.23 0.37 -5.94
N ARG A 266 33.70 1.57 -5.70
CA ARG A 266 34.18 2.80 -6.34
C ARG A 266 35.41 3.36 -5.64
N HIS A 267 36.48 3.52 -6.40
CA HIS A 267 37.75 4.11 -5.93
C HIS A 267 37.90 5.57 -6.39
N ILE A 268 38.47 6.39 -5.52
CA ILE A 268 38.88 7.77 -5.79
C ILE A 268 40.29 7.99 -5.18
N GLN A 269 41.21 8.60 -5.92
CA GLN A 269 42.58 8.84 -5.47
C GLN A 269 43.31 7.58 -4.93
N GLY A 270 42.99 6.42 -5.48
CA GLY A 270 43.62 5.14 -5.12
C GLY A 270 43.00 4.40 -3.92
N ALA A 271 41.96 4.95 -3.28
CA ALA A 271 41.26 4.31 -2.16
C ALA A 271 39.75 4.15 -2.45
N PRO A 272 39.06 3.17 -1.84
CA PRO A 272 37.62 3.05 -1.96
C PRO A 272 36.90 4.26 -1.33
N LEU A 273 35.71 4.61 -1.87
CA LEU A 273 34.89 5.70 -1.30
C LEU A 273 34.54 5.47 0.18
N SER A 274 34.38 4.21 0.57
CA SER A 274 34.08 3.81 1.95
C SER A 274 35.14 4.24 2.99
N ASP A 275 36.34 4.62 2.56
CA ASP A 275 37.39 5.11 3.46
C ASP A 275 37.22 6.61 3.82
N LEU A 276 36.35 7.33 3.12
CA LEU A 276 36.09 8.72 3.37
C LEU A 276 35.11 8.91 4.55
N GLN A 277 35.48 9.68 5.56
CA GLN A 277 34.68 9.88 6.78
C GLN A 277 33.27 10.43 6.48
N MET A 278 33.12 11.34 5.49
CA MET A 278 31.79 11.84 5.13
C MET A 278 30.92 10.76 4.50
N VAL A 279 31.49 9.83 3.74
CA VAL A 279 30.77 8.67 3.18
C VAL A 279 30.36 7.72 4.29
N GLN A 280 31.26 7.44 5.24
CA GLN A 280 30.92 6.64 6.43
C GLN A 280 29.79 7.27 7.25
N GLY A 281 29.78 8.60 7.40
CA GLY A 281 28.69 9.34 8.04
C GLY A 281 27.35 9.16 7.30
N HIS A 282 27.33 9.24 5.97
CA HIS A 282 26.11 8.98 5.21
C HIS A 282 25.60 7.53 5.37
N ILE A 283 26.48 6.54 5.31
CA ILE A 283 26.10 5.14 5.51
C ILE A 283 25.57 4.89 6.94
N ALA A 284 26.19 5.50 7.95
CA ALA A 284 25.72 5.40 9.35
C ALA A 284 24.32 5.98 9.53
N ASP A 285 24.06 7.18 8.99
CA ASP A 285 22.75 7.81 9.04
C ASP A 285 21.70 6.97 8.31
N MET A 286 22.02 6.45 7.12
CA MET A 286 21.12 5.59 6.33
C MET A 286 20.76 4.31 7.10
N ALA A 287 21.74 3.66 7.73
CA ALA A 287 21.52 2.45 8.53
C ALA A 287 20.63 2.74 9.74
N LEU A 288 20.87 3.84 10.45
CA LEU A 288 20.05 4.28 11.59
C LEU A 288 18.59 4.56 11.17
N ASP A 289 18.39 5.28 10.06
CA ASP A 289 17.06 5.61 9.54
C ASP A 289 16.28 4.34 9.14
N VAL A 290 16.97 3.34 8.55
CA VAL A 290 16.39 2.03 8.20
C VAL A 290 15.97 1.26 9.44
N ASP A 291 16.82 1.16 10.45
CA ASP A 291 16.53 0.42 11.69
C ASP A 291 15.40 1.08 12.50
N ALA A 292 15.43 2.39 12.64
CA ALA A 292 14.37 3.14 13.31
C ALA A 292 13.02 2.98 12.59
N SER A 293 13.03 2.98 11.25
CA SER A 293 11.84 2.70 10.43
C SER A 293 11.31 1.29 10.70
N ALA A 294 12.18 0.27 10.70
CA ALA A 294 11.81 -1.11 10.94
C ALA A 294 11.17 -1.29 12.32
N LEU A 295 11.75 -0.71 13.38
CA LEU A 295 11.19 -0.74 14.73
C LEU A 295 9.77 -0.16 14.80
N LEU A 296 9.51 0.96 14.13
CA LEU A 296 8.17 1.58 14.10
C LEU A 296 7.17 0.74 13.30
N VAL A 297 7.57 0.22 12.13
CA VAL A 297 6.74 -0.61 11.27
C VAL A 297 6.32 -1.88 11.99
N TYR A 298 7.28 -2.63 12.51
CA TYR A 298 7.00 -3.94 13.12
C TYR A 298 6.35 -3.82 14.49
N ARG A 299 6.61 -2.76 15.25
CA ARG A 299 5.82 -2.44 16.43
C ARG A 299 4.35 -2.19 16.08
N ALA A 300 4.06 -1.42 15.01
CA ALA A 300 2.69 -1.14 14.61
C ALA A 300 1.96 -2.43 14.15
N ALA A 301 2.62 -3.25 13.33
CA ALA A 301 2.09 -4.53 12.88
C ALA A 301 1.85 -5.50 14.05
N TRP A 302 2.83 -5.68 14.90
CA TRP A 302 2.73 -6.53 16.09
C TRP A 302 1.61 -6.06 17.04
N THR A 303 1.48 -4.77 17.27
CA THR A 303 0.41 -4.21 18.11
C THR A 303 -0.97 -4.57 17.55
N LYS A 304 -1.14 -4.51 16.22
CA LYS A 304 -2.38 -4.91 15.57
C LYS A 304 -2.67 -6.40 15.76
N ASP A 305 -1.70 -7.26 15.48
CA ASP A 305 -1.83 -8.71 15.58
C ASP A 305 -1.99 -9.20 17.03
N SER A 306 -1.51 -8.41 18.00
CA SER A 306 -1.72 -8.68 19.44
C SER A 306 -3.13 -8.31 19.92
N GLY A 307 -4.06 -7.99 19.01
CA GLY A 307 -5.47 -7.77 19.33
C GLY A 307 -5.82 -6.34 19.79
N ALA A 308 -4.92 -5.36 19.59
CA ALA A 308 -5.25 -3.97 19.89
C ALA A 308 -6.46 -3.51 19.06
N PRO A 309 -7.50 -2.92 19.70
CA PRO A 309 -8.72 -2.53 18.99
C PRO A 309 -8.49 -1.42 17.97
N ARG A 310 -7.48 -0.58 18.21
CA ARG A 310 -7.05 0.51 17.32
C ARG A 310 -5.54 0.64 17.32
N VAL A 311 -4.97 0.88 16.14
CA VAL A 311 -3.53 1.12 15.92
C VAL A 311 -3.28 2.38 15.11
N SER A 312 -4.26 3.28 15.04
CA SER A 312 -4.20 4.48 14.18
C SER A 312 -2.98 5.36 14.47
N ARG A 313 -2.59 5.49 15.76
CA ARG A 313 -1.41 6.26 16.17
C ARG A 313 -0.11 5.58 15.75
N GLU A 314 0.03 4.29 16.04
CA GLU A 314 1.21 3.48 15.73
C GLU A 314 1.40 3.38 14.21
N ALA A 315 0.33 3.11 13.45
CA ALA A 315 0.33 3.07 12.00
C ALA A 315 0.70 4.44 11.39
N ALA A 316 0.17 5.54 11.94
CA ALA A 316 0.51 6.89 11.50
C ALA A 316 1.98 7.25 11.77
N MET A 317 2.53 6.86 12.94
CA MET A 317 3.94 7.04 13.27
C MET A 317 4.85 6.24 12.33
N ALA A 318 4.53 4.96 12.10
CA ALA A 318 5.27 4.10 11.20
C ALA A 318 5.27 4.69 9.78
N LYS A 319 4.08 5.04 9.24
CA LYS A 319 3.93 5.58 7.89
C LYS A 319 4.67 6.90 7.71
N LEU A 320 4.46 7.84 8.60
CA LEU A 320 5.12 9.15 8.53
C LEU A 320 6.63 9.00 8.54
N PHE A 321 7.18 8.33 9.56
CA PHE A 321 8.62 8.21 9.75
C PHE A 321 9.26 7.44 8.58
N SER A 322 8.75 6.24 8.27
CA SER A 322 9.39 5.39 7.25
C SER A 322 9.35 6.00 5.86
N THR A 323 8.25 6.67 5.46
CA THR A 323 8.20 7.28 4.12
C THR A 323 9.07 8.53 4.00
N GLU A 324 9.20 9.34 5.06
CA GLU A 324 10.10 10.50 5.08
C GLU A 324 11.56 10.06 5.12
N GLN A 325 11.91 9.09 5.97
CA GLN A 325 13.29 8.62 6.07
C GLN A 325 13.72 7.83 4.83
N ALA A 326 12.83 7.00 4.24
CA ALA A 326 13.14 6.32 2.99
C ALA A 326 13.49 7.30 1.86
N GLN A 327 12.77 8.44 1.75
CA GLN A 327 13.14 9.50 0.80
C GLN A 327 14.55 10.03 1.08
N SER A 328 14.90 10.24 2.35
CA SER A 328 16.24 10.72 2.76
C SER A 328 17.34 9.70 2.47
N VAL A 329 17.09 8.42 2.79
CA VAL A 329 18.03 7.32 2.52
C VAL A 329 18.28 7.17 1.02
N ILE A 330 17.22 7.20 0.21
CA ILE A 330 17.32 7.09 -1.25
C ILE A 330 18.04 8.30 -1.85
N ASP A 331 17.78 9.52 -1.37
CA ASP A 331 18.46 10.73 -1.82
C ASP A 331 19.99 10.64 -1.57
N ARG A 332 20.39 10.17 -0.38
CA ARG A 332 21.81 9.90 -0.08
C ARG A 332 22.40 8.80 -0.98
N ALA A 333 21.64 7.74 -1.28
CA ALA A 333 22.10 6.69 -2.19
C ALA A 333 22.34 7.24 -3.61
N VAL A 334 21.40 8.04 -4.13
CA VAL A 334 21.58 8.76 -5.42
C VAL A 334 22.82 9.63 -5.38
N GLN A 335 23.04 10.40 -4.33
CA GLN A 335 24.22 11.26 -4.16
C GLN A 335 25.54 10.46 -4.17
N LEU A 336 25.58 9.31 -3.47
CA LEU A 336 26.76 8.43 -3.42
C LEU A 336 27.07 7.74 -4.77
N HIS A 337 26.06 7.58 -5.62
CA HIS A 337 26.24 7.08 -6.99
C HIS A 337 26.79 8.15 -7.95
N GLY A 338 26.69 9.44 -7.61
CA GLY A 338 27.10 10.55 -8.47
C GLY A 338 26.26 10.59 -9.75
N GLY A 339 26.89 10.79 -10.91
CA GLY A 339 26.18 10.86 -12.20
C GLY A 339 25.37 9.59 -12.54
N ASP A 340 25.84 8.41 -12.12
CA ASP A 340 25.07 7.18 -12.29
C ASP A 340 23.76 7.18 -11.49
N GLY A 341 23.72 7.89 -10.35
CA GLY A 341 22.54 7.94 -9.48
C GLY A 341 21.31 8.62 -10.10
N VAL A 342 21.52 9.47 -11.12
CA VAL A 342 20.44 10.15 -11.86
C VAL A 342 20.23 9.59 -13.26
N ARG A 343 20.97 8.54 -13.62
CA ARG A 343 20.85 7.90 -14.92
C ARG A 343 19.65 6.95 -14.94
N SER A 344 18.72 7.14 -15.87
CA SER A 344 17.56 6.28 -16.05
C SER A 344 17.95 4.81 -16.18
N GLY A 345 17.21 3.96 -15.48
CA GLY A 345 17.44 2.51 -15.43
C GLY A 345 18.41 2.05 -14.33
N GLN A 346 18.93 2.97 -13.51
CA GLN A 346 19.66 2.62 -12.29
C GLN A 346 18.68 2.38 -11.13
N ALA A 347 18.98 1.41 -10.26
CA ALA A 347 18.12 1.04 -9.16
C ALA A 347 17.78 2.23 -8.25
N VAL A 348 18.78 3.03 -7.86
CA VAL A 348 18.57 4.18 -6.96
C VAL A 348 17.77 5.31 -7.62
N GLU A 349 17.86 5.48 -8.93
CA GLU A 349 17.03 6.43 -9.70
C GLU A 349 15.56 5.97 -9.73
N ALA A 350 15.30 4.68 -9.97
CA ALA A 350 13.96 4.11 -9.94
C ALA A 350 13.35 4.27 -8.53
N LEU A 351 14.08 3.91 -7.48
CA LEU A 351 13.66 4.08 -6.09
C LEU A 351 13.32 5.54 -5.75
N TYR A 352 14.07 6.50 -6.32
CA TYR A 352 13.81 7.93 -6.10
C TYR A 352 12.45 8.38 -6.65
N ARG A 353 12.01 7.79 -7.76
CA ARG A 353 10.67 8.02 -8.31
C ARG A 353 9.60 7.28 -7.51
N ASP A 354 9.84 6.03 -7.15
CA ASP A 354 8.87 5.16 -6.48
C ASP A 354 8.48 5.69 -5.08
N ILE A 355 9.48 6.08 -4.28
CA ILE A 355 9.22 6.53 -2.90
C ILE A 355 8.36 7.79 -2.82
N ARG A 356 8.40 8.67 -3.84
CA ARG A 356 7.79 9.99 -3.74
C ARG A 356 6.28 9.94 -3.50
N ALA A 357 5.59 9.00 -4.12
CA ALA A 357 4.14 8.85 -4.00
C ALA A 357 3.71 8.32 -2.62
N LEU A 358 4.55 7.52 -1.96
CA LEU A 358 4.24 6.94 -0.64
C LEU A 358 4.06 8.00 0.46
N ARG A 359 4.63 9.18 0.28
CA ARG A 359 4.44 10.34 1.19
C ARG A 359 3.10 11.06 0.97
N ILE A 360 2.39 10.75 -0.11
CA ILE A 360 1.15 11.44 -0.54
C ILE A 360 -0.07 10.56 -0.31
N TYR A 361 -0.08 9.33 -0.86
CA TYR A 361 -1.25 8.48 -0.79
C TYR A 361 -1.44 7.80 0.58
N GLU A 362 -2.61 7.20 0.78
CA GLU A 362 -3.05 6.57 2.05
C GLU A 362 -2.90 7.48 3.28
N GLY A 363 -3.14 8.77 3.05
CA GLY A 363 -2.99 9.83 4.02
C GLY A 363 -1.62 10.49 3.97
N ALA A 364 -1.57 11.70 3.41
CA ALA A 364 -0.35 12.48 3.27
C ALA A 364 0.38 12.68 4.61
N SER A 365 1.69 12.97 4.55
CA SER A 365 2.53 13.21 5.73
C SER A 365 1.92 14.19 6.73
N ASP A 366 1.25 15.24 6.25
CA ASP A 366 0.60 16.23 7.13
C ASP A 366 -0.64 15.65 7.83
N VAL A 367 -1.40 14.79 7.16
CA VAL A 367 -2.52 14.06 7.76
C VAL A 367 -2.03 13.12 8.86
N GLN A 368 -0.89 12.43 8.65
CA GLN A 368 -0.31 11.57 9.69
C GLN A 368 0.12 12.39 10.92
N ARG A 369 0.72 13.57 10.75
CA ARG A 369 1.04 14.47 11.86
C ARG A 369 -0.18 14.86 12.69
N VAL A 370 -1.28 15.17 12.03
CA VAL A 370 -2.56 15.49 12.72
C VAL A 370 -3.10 14.30 13.50
N ILE A 371 -3.07 13.09 12.91
CA ILE A 371 -3.51 11.86 13.59
C ILE A 371 -2.67 11.60 14.85
N ILE A 372 -1.35 11.67 14.74
CA ILE A 372 -0.42 11.45 15.85
C ILE A 372 -0.65 12.48 16.95
N ALA A 373 -0.74 13.76 16.60
CA ALA A 373 -0.93 14.83 17.56
C ALA A 373 -2.26 14.68 18.32
N ARG A 374 -3.37 14.42 17.62
CA ARG A 374 -4.69 14.21 18.24
C ARG A 374 -4.67 13.01 19.19
N ALA A 375 -4.18 11.85 18.74
CA ALA A 375 -4.11 10.66 19.58
C ALA A 375 -3.26 10.88 20.84
N THR A 376 -2.13 11.60 20.73
CA THR A 376 -1.27 11.92 21.87
C THR A 376 -1.95 12.86 22.86
N LEU A 377 -2.64 13.90 22.38
CA LEU A 377 -3.37 14.85 23.22
C LEU A 377 -4.57 14.20 23.92
N ASP A 378 -5.26 13.27 23.25
CA ASP A 378 -6.41 12.56 23.82
C ASP A 378 -5.97 11.61 24.93
N GLN A 379 -4.83 10.96 24.81
CA GLN A 379 -4.23 10.14 25.88
C GLN A 379 -3.95 10.97 27.16
N LEU A 380 -3.44 12.20 26.99
CA LEU A 380 -3.17 13.09 28.13
C LEU A 380 -4.46 13.59 28.81
N LYS A 381 -5.58 13.64 28.08
CA LYS A 381 -6.89 14.05 28.61
C LYS A 381 -7.70 12.90 29.22
N GLY A 382 -7.15 11.67 29.23
CA GLY A 382 -7.84 10.49 29.75
C GLY A 382 -9.06 10.07 28.92
N LYS A 383 -9.07 10.40 27.61
CA LYS A 383 -10.15 10.08 26.68
C LYS A 383 -9.77 8.91 25.76
#